data_207de635442ddd76a60d888330c479c0
#
_entry.id   207de635442ddd76a60d888330c479c0
#
_cell.length_a   1.000
_cell.length_b   1.000
_cell.length_c   1.000
_cell.angle_alpha   90.00
_cell.angle_beta   90.00
_cell.angle_gamma   90.00
#
_symmetry.space_group_name_H-M   'P 1'
#
loop_
_entity.id
_entity.type
_entity.pdbx_description
1 polymer ?
#
loop_
_entity_poly.entity_id
_entity_poly.type
_entity_poly.pdbx_seq_one_letter_code
_entity_poly.pdbx_strand_id
1 'polypeptide(L)'
;MRLPFTCLTLLLSCFGTTFLVHAAVAAEPTGDAKVVLDTPGLVAFWTFDEQAGHARKSIAPGGDYPLEEVNGPIARAEGGPYSGYSLELNGKQYLQLAYEKTGKLNISGPDAQVSMFAVVRIINLNQSRTIAGMWSEGKGRDDDTGSRQYALLMNMPTYGGSKQLVPHISSEGGVTRRADGSAFPWCSDYAATKQQVPEETWCTLAFTYDGQYIRAYINGTLEERELDPKKDRRDDRYFTQEGPDGKDRGMNPYYHGRGIFAYDPAKHAESKPGGGSDFTVGARYAVGSFLREATKGKFGGLAVFDRALSDEEIAKLHKSANIDALNASTK
;
A
#
# COMPACT_ATOMS: atom_id res chain seq x y z
N MET A 1 50.12 -5.07 -77.96
CA MET A 1 50.57 -4.96 -76.56
C MET A 1 49.36 -5.05 -75.69
N ARG A 2 49.08 -6.26 -75.13
CA ARG A 2 47.90 -6.55 -74.30
C ARG A 2 48.37 -6.70 -72.86
N LEU A 3 47.80 -5.88 -71.94
CA LEU A 3 48.02 -5.97 -70.49
C LEU A 3 46.93 -6.86 -69.88
N PRO A 4 47.26 -7.72 -68.94
CA PRO A 4 46.27 -8.58 -68.27
C PRO A 4 45.58 -7.88 -67.08
N PHE A 5 44.27 -8.03 -66.99
CA PHE A 5 43.45 -7.68 -65.84
C PHE A 5 43.61 -8.72 -64.73
N THR A 6 44.10 -8.25 -63.59
CA THR A 6 44.15 -9.06 -62.37
C THR A 6 42.84 -8.83 -61.55
N CYS A 7 42.07 -9.89 -61.40
CA CYS A 7 40.85 -9.88 -60.62
C CYS A 7 41.21 -10.07 -59.13
N LEU A 8 40.94 -9.05 -58.32
CA LEU A 8 41.10 -9.06 -56.86
C LEU A 8 39.80 -9.52 -56.20
N THR A 9 39.74 -10.73 -55.69
CA THR A 9 38.60 -11.24 -54.96
C THR A 9 38.66 -10.82 -53.50
N LEU A 10 37.75 -9.91 -53.09
CA LEU A 10 37.58 -9.51 -51.68
C LEU A 10 36.75 -10.53 -50.94
N LEU A 11 37.35 -11.27 -50.03
CA LEU A 11 36.63 -12.14 -49.07
C LEU A 11 36.11 -11.28 -47.93
N LEU A 12 34.78 -11.06 -47.89
CA LEU A 12 34.08 -10.48 -46.76
C LEU A 12 33.82 -11.57 -45.72
N SER A 13 34.60 -11.58 -44.63
CA SER A 13 34.31 -12.42 -43.45
C SER A 13 33.26 -11.71 -42.56
N CYS A 14 32.01 -12.17 -42.63
CA CYS A 14 30.96 -11.81 -41.67
C CYS A 14 31.25 -12.46 -40.31
N PHE A 15 31.78 -11.72 -39.37
CA PHE A 15 31.74 -12.10 -37.96
C PHE A 15 30.33 -11.91 -37.44
N GLY A 16 29.57 -13.00 -37.40
CA GLY A 16 28.27 -13.04 -36.71
C GLY A 16 28.49 -13.05 -35.21
N THR A 17 28.31 -11.89 -34.57
CA THR A 17 28.20 -11.80 -33.10
C THR A 17 26.85 -12.38 -32.67
N THR A 18 26.85 -13.63 -32.24
CA THR A 18 25.70 -14.26 -31.58
C THR A 18 25.54 -13.58 -30.20
N PHE A 19 24.57 -12.67 -30.07
CA PHE A 19 24.09 -12.20 -28.76
C PHE A 19 23.33 -13.35 -28.10
N LEU A 20 23.96 -14.02 -27.14
CA LEU A 20 23.27 -14.91 -26.20
C LEU A 20 22.38 -14.03 -25.33
N VAL A 21 21.11 -13.93 -25.68
CA VAL A 21 20.09 -13.39 -24.79
C VAL A 21 19.94 -14.42 -23.67
N HIS A 22 20.59 -14.19 -22.54
CA HIS A 22 20.29 -14.91 -21.32
C HIS A 22 18.88 -14.49 -20.91
N ALA A 23 17.90 -15.35 -21.18
CA ALA A 23 16.61 -15.23 -20.51
C ALA A 23 16.90 -15.41 -19.00
N ALA A 24 16.75 -14.35 -18.22
CA ALA A 24 16.81 -14.45 -16.79
C ALA A 24 15.72 -15.44 -16.35
N VAL A 25 16.11 -16.54 -15.75
CA VAL A 25 15.18 -17.50 -15.16
C VAL A 25 14.62 -16.82 -13.92
N ALA A 26 13.29 -16.68 -13.84
CA ALA A 26 12.63 -16.15 -12.67
C ALA A 26 13.09 -16.90 -11.42
N ALA A 27 13.28 -16.17 -10.32
CA ALA A 27 13.45 -16.82 -9.04
C ALA A 27 12.16 -17.61 -8.72
N GLU A 28 12.33 -18.83 -8.21
CA GLU A 28 11.17 -19.64 -7.80
C GLU A 28 10.39 -18.91 -6.69
N PRO A 29 9.04 -18.95 -6.72
CA PRO A 29 8.22 -18.39 -5.65
C PRO A 29 8.58 -19.02 -4.29
N THR A 30 8.79 -18.21 -3.27
CA THR A 30 9.09 -18.70 -1.91
C THR A 30 7.83 -18.93 -1.10
N GLY A 31 6.72 -18.28 -1.46
CA GLY A 31 5.46 -18.26 -0.74
C GLY A 31 4.34 -19.00 -1.46
N ASP A 32 3.23 -19.15 -0.77
CA ASP A 32 2.02 -19.81 -1.24
C ASP A 32 0.87 -18.81 -1.44
N ALA A 33 0.67 -18.38 -2.70
CA ALA A 33 -0.41 -17.49 -3.11
C ALA A 33 -1.80 -18.08 -2.84
N LYS A 34 -1.94 -19.41 -2.83
CA LYS A 34 -3.22 -20.09 -2.59
C LYS A 34 -3.79 -19.77 -1.20
N VAL A 35 -2.95 -19.60 -0.19
CA VAL A 35 -3.39 -19.21 1.15
C VAL A 35 -4.08 -17.85 1.13
N VAL A 36 -3.57 -16.88 0.35
CA VAL A 36 -4.20 -15.57 0.18
C VAL A 36 -5.52 -15.70 -0.56
N LEU A 37 -5.52 -16.45 -1.68
CA LEU A 37 -6.71 -16.67 -2.53
C LEU A 37 -7.84 -17.39 -1.79
N ASP A 38 -7.53 -18.32 -0.89
CA ASP A 38 -8.50 -19.07 -0.12
C ASP A 38 -9.02 -18.31 1.12
N THR A 39 -8.44 -17.14 1.46
CA THR A 39 -8.88 -16.37 2.63
C THR A 39 -10.20 -15.66 2.33
N PRO A 40 -11.27 -15.93 3.10
CA PRO A 40 -12.58 -15.31 2.85
C PRO A 40 -12.55 -13.78 2.91
N GLY A 41 -13.40 -13.14 2.10
CA GLY A 41 -13.49 -11.68 2.03
C GLY A 41 -12.44 -11.04 1.13
N LEU A 42 -11.64 -11.83 0.40
CA LEU A 42 -10.67 -11.31 -0.55
C LEU A 42 -11.36 -10.56 -1.69
N VAL A 43 -11.02 -9.29 -1.85
CA VAL A 43 -11.50 -8.42 -2.93
C VAL A 43 -10.50 -8.38 -4.07
N ALA A 44 -9.23 -8.13 -3.76
CA ALA A 44 -8.17 -8.02 -4.75
C ALA A 44 -6.85 -8.57 -4.20
N PHE A 45 -6.03 -9.15 -5.09
CA PHE A 45 -4.69 -9.61 -4.76
C PHE A 45 -3.77 -9.47 -5.97
N TRP A 46 -2.73 -8.66 -5.86
CA TRP A 46 -1.70 -8.42 -6.86
C TRP A 46 -0.40 -9.09 -6.45
N THR A 47 0.20 -9.86 -7.36
CA THR A 47 1.50 -10.54 -7.18
C THR A 47 2.64 -9.83 -7.90
N PHE A 48 2.32 -8.81 -8.72
CA PHE A 48 3.26 -7.92 -9.40
C PHE A 48 4.27 -8.63 -10.33
N ASP A 49 3.80 -9.58 -11.12
CA ASP A 49 4.62 -10.36 -12.06
C ASP A 49 4.63 -9.82 -13.49
N GLU A 50 3.79 -8.82 -13.80
CA GLU A 50 3.71 -8.25 -15.14
C GLU A 50 4.94 -7.41 -15.49
N GLN A 51 5.27 -7.40 -16.77
CA GLN A 51 6.36 -6.60 -17.33
C GLN A 51 6.11 -5.10 -17.16
N ALA A 52 7.20 -4.32 -17.13
CA ALA A 52 7.14 -2.86 -17.16
C ALA A 52 6.33 -2.36 -18.38
N GLY A 53 5.52 -1.34 -18.15
CA GLY A 53 4.62 -0.79 -19.18
C GLY A 53 3.27 -1.50 -19.27
N HIS A 54 2.99 -2.47 -18.41
CA HIS A 54 1.70 -3.17 -18.37
C HIS A 54 0.99 -2.94 -17.04
N ALA A 55 -0.34 -2.84 -17.09
CA ALA A 55 -1.15 -2.77 -15.88
C ALA A 55 -0.97 -4.00 -15.00
N ARG A 56 -0.91 -3.80 -13.68
CA ARG A 56 -0.82 -4.88 -12.70
C ARG A 56 -2.23 -5.38 -12.37
N LYS A 57 -2.52 -6.65 -12.65
CA LYS A 57 -3.85 -7.23 -12.49
C LYS A 57 -3.97 -8.03 -11.21
N SER A 58 -5.11 -7.89 -10.57
CA SER A 58 -5.47 -8.76 -9.45
C SER A 58 -5.74 -10.17 -9.95
N ILE A 59 -5.22 -11.16 -9.24
CA ILE A 59 -5.51 -12.59 -9.49
C ILE A 59 -6.67 -13.11 -8.61
N ALA A 60 -7.30 -12.25 -7.80
CA ALA A 60 -8.46 -12.62 -7.00
C ALA A 60 -9.68 -12.89 -7.89
N PRO A 61 -10.57 -13.85 -7.52
CA PRO A 61 -11.74 -14.20 -8.34
C PRO A 61 -12.76 -13.07 -8.56
N GLY A 62 -12.70 -12.02 -7.73
CA GLY A 62 -13.68 -10.91 -7.71
C GLY A 62 -13.51 -9.86 -8.80
N GLY A 63 -12.39 -9.86 -9.54
CA GLY A 63 -12.09 -8.89 -10.59
C GLY A 63 -10.59 -8.70 -10.78
N ASP A 64 -10.18 -8.23 -11.96
CA ASP A 64 -8.76 -8.06 -12.29
C ASP A 64 -8.16 -6.72 -11.83
N TYR A 65 -8.99 -5.74 -11.41
CA TYR A 65 -8.59 -4.44 -10.85
C TYR A 65 -7.25 -3.94 -11.40
N PRO A 66 -7.17 -3.56 -12.70
CA PRO A 66 -5.91 -3.25 -13.36
C PRO A 66 -5.33 -1.94 -12.83
N LEU A 67 -4.22 -2.03 -12.12
CA LEU A 67 -3.46 -0.89 -11.64
C LEU A 67 -2.55 -0.37 -12.76
N GLU A 68 -2.82 0.84 -13.24
CA GLU A 68 -2.04 1.49 -14.27
C GLU A 68 -0.76 2.14 -13.71
N GLU A 69 0.32 2.07 -14.46
CA GLU A 69 1.59 2.71 -14.11
C GLU A 69 1.54 4.22 -14.35
N VAL A 70 1.99 4.99 -13.38
CA VAL A 70 2.05 6.45 -13.47
C VAL A 70 3.46 6.97 -13.25
N ASN A 71 3.83 8.00 -13.98
CA ASN A 71 5.16 8.59 -14.06
C ASN A 71 6.22 7.67 -14.71
N GLY A 72 5.80 6.91 -15.71
CA GLY A 72 6.66 6.07 -16.54
C GLY A 72 6.61 4.59 -16.17
N PRO A 73 7.24 3.75 -17.00
CA PRO A 73 7.25 2.31 -16.78
C PRO A 73 7.88 1.96 -15.43
N ILE A 74 7.25 1.02 -14.70
CA ILE A 74 7.71 0.56 -13.39
C ILE A 74 8.41 -0.79 -13.54
N ALA A 75 9.63 -0.88 -13.05
CA ALA A 75 10.43 -2.07 -13.19
C ALA A 75 9.78 -3.29 -12.50
N ARG A 76 9.81 -4.43 -13.19
CA ARG A 76 9.65 -5.75 -12.60
C ARG A 76 11.02 -6.22 -12.15
N ALA A 77 11.19 -6.49 -10.87
CA ALA A 77 12.42 -7.02 -10.29
C ALA A 77 12.27 -8.49 -9.94
N GLU A 78 13.36 -9.23 -9.95
CA GLU A 78 13.39 -10.58 -9.42
C GLU A 78 13.26 -10.58 -7.88
N GLY A 79 12.77 -11.69 -7.35
CA GLY A 79 12.53 -11.87 -5.93
C GLY A 79 11.20 -11.26 -5.50
N GLY A 80 10.21 -12.12 -5.39
CA GLY A 80 8.89 -11.84 -4.82
C GLY A 80 8.29 -13.15 -4.33
N PRO A 81 7.50 -13.14 -3.24
CA PRO A 81 7.08 -14.36 -2.58
C PRO A 81 6.14 -15.22 -3.42
N TYR A 82 5.26 -14.61 -4.20
CA TYR A 82 4.14 -15.32 -4.82
C TYR A 82 4.29 -15.62 -6.29
N SER A 83 5.11 -14.87 -7.00
CA SER A 83 5.34 -15.03 -8.44
C SER A 83 6.81 -15.19 -8.83
N GLY A 84 7.73 -15.10 -7.85
CA GLY A 84 9.16 -14.98 -8.12
C GLY A 84 9.58 -13.58 -8.56
N TYR A 85 8.60 -12.66 -8.73
CA TYR A 85 8.83 -11.27 -9.12
C TYR A 85 8.21 -10.28 -8.13
N SER A 86 8.64 -9.03 -8.23
CA SER A 86 8.13 -7.89 -7.47
C SER A 86 8.12 -6.63 -8.32
N LEU A 87 7.24 -5.70 -7.97
CA LEU A 87 7.25 -4.34 -8.47
C LEU A 87 8.39 -3.56 -7.78
N GLU A 88 9.19 -2.79 -8.52
CA GLU A 88 10.22 -1.91 -7.93
C GLU A 88 9.90 -0.44 -8.18
N LEU A 89 9.53 0.26 -7.12
CA LEU A 89 9.25 1.68 -7.13
C LEU A 89 10.51 2.50 -6.80
N ASN A 90 10.77 3.55 -7.59
CA ASN A 90 11.96 4.40 -7.46
C ASN A 90 11.75 5.65 -6.57
N GLY A 91 10.58 5.82 -5.97
CA GLY A 91 10.22 6.98 -5.15
C GLY A 91 9.61 8.15 -5.94
N LYS A 92 9.28 7.95 -7.22
CA LYS A 92 8.58 8.94 -8.07
C LYS A 92 7.39 8.32 -8.82
N GLN A 93 7.44 7.03 -9.04
CA GLN A 93 6.42 6.24 -9.71
C GLN A 93 5.43 5.66 -8.71
N TYR A 94 4.23 5.34 -9.18
CA TYR A 94 3.19 4.68 -8.40
C TYR A 94 2.21 3.97 -9.33
N LEU A 95 1.32 3.16 -8.75
CA LEU A 95 0.22 2.54 -9.47
C LEU A 95 -1.11 3.18 -9.07
N GLN A 96 -2.05 3.21 -10.01
CA GLN A 96 -3.35 3.84 -9.85
C GLN A 96 -4.48 3.01 -10.48
N LEU A 97 -5.60 2.93 -9.79
CA LEU A 97 -6.88 2.50 -10.32
C LEU A 97 -7.87 3.66 -10.14
N ALA A 98 -8.40 4.18 -11.24
CA ALA A 98 -9.34 5.29 -11.20
C ALA A 98 -10.59 4.95 -10.36
N TYR A 99 -11.13 5.94 -9.65
CA TYR A 99 -12.25 5.77 -8.73
C TYR A 99 -13.43 5.01 -9.36
N GLU A 100 -13.77 5.30 -10.58
CA GLU A 100 -14.88 4.70 -11.32
C GLU A 100 -14.68 3.20 -11.60
N LYS A 101 -13.46 2.73 -11.49
CA LYS A 101 -13.07 1.32 -11.72
C LYS A 101 -12.83 0.55 -10.42
N THR A 102 -12.90 1.20 -9.26
CA THR A 102 -12.56 0.56 -7.97
C THR A 102 -13.55 -0.53 -7.55
N GLY A 103 -14.81 -0.46 -7.98
CA GLY A 103 -15.80 -1.49 -7.69
C GLY A 103 -15.86 -1.83 -6.19
N LYS A 104 -15.64 -3.10 -5.82
CA LYS A 104 -15.64 -3.56 -4.43
C LYS A 104 -14.46 -3.06 -3.59
N LEU A 105 -13.41 -2.51 -4.21
CA LEU A 105 -12.35 -1.81 -3.45
C LEU A 105 -12.84 -0.52 -2.82
N ASN A 106 -13.95 0.08 -3.31
CA ASN A 106 -14.60 1.21 -2.66
C ASN A 106 -15.36 0.76 -1.40
N ILE A 107 -14.60 0.25 -0.43
CA ILE A 107 -15.14 -0.20 0.86
C ILE A 107 -15.53 1.03 1.67
N SER A 108 -16.83 1.20 1.94
CA SER A 108 -17.38 2.38 2.59
C SER A 108 -18.72 2.11 3.26
N GLY A 109 -19.12 3.00 4.17
CA GLY A 109 -20.38 2.93 4.90
C GLY A 109 -20.21 2.79 6.41
N PRO A 110 -21.30 2.88 7.18
CA PRO A 110 -21.27 2.90 8.64
C PRO A 110 -20.76 1.58 9.26
N ASP A 111 -21.05 0.46 8.62
CA ASP A 111 -20.68 -0.88 9.11
C ASP A 111 -19.51 -1.49 8.32
N ALA A 112 -18.83 -0.66 7.50
CA ALA A 112 -17.76 -1.14 6.65
C ALA A 112 -16.56 -1.63 7.47
N GLN A 113 -16.02 -2.75 7.05
CA GLN A 113 -14.80 -3.36 7.58
C GLN A 113 -13.78 -3.49 6.45
N VAL A 114 -12.51 -3.46 6.77
CA VAL A 114 -11.44 -3.61 5.78
C VAL A 114 -10.20 -4.22 6.40
N SER A 115 -9.51 -5.04 5.62
CA SER A 115 -8.13 -5.44 5.92
C SER A 115 -7.26 -5.25 4.68
N MET A 116 -6.01 -4.89 4.92
CA MET A 116 -4.99 -4.84 3.87
C MET A 116 -3.75 -5.59 4.34
N PHE A 117 -3.18 -6.39 3.47
CA PHE A 117 -1.96 -7.14 3.70
C PHE A 117 -0.98 -6.89 2.56
N ALA A 118 0.26 -6.52 2.87
CA ALA A 118 1.30 -6.23 1.90
C ALA A 118 2.61 -6.94 2.24
N VAL A 119 3.31 -7.44 1.22
CA VAL A 119 4.68 -7.94 1.34
C VAL A 119 5.61 -6.95 0.64
N VAL A 120 6.50 -6.31 1.40
CA VAL A 120 7.29 -5.18 0.92
C VAL A 120 8.73 -5.24 1.40
N ARG A 121 9.62 -4.57 0.67
CA ARG A 121 10.99 -4.23 1.07
C ARG A 121 11.18 -2.73 0.88
N ILE A 122 11.05 -1.97 1.95
CA ILE A 122 11.07 -0.50 1.90
C ILE A 122 12.52 0.01 1.96
N ILE A 123 12.83 1.00 1.14
CA ILE A 123 14.13 1.66 1.09
C ILE A 123 13.94 3.11 1.48
N ASN A 124 14.66 3.56 2.50
CA ASN A 124 14.69 4.94 2.96
C ASN A 124 13.33 5.46 3.49
N LEU A 125 13.06 5.15 4.74
CA LEU A 125 11.86 5.58 5.47
C LEU A 125 12.13 6.87 6.30
N ASN A 126 12.83 7.84 5.73
CA ASN A 126 13.15 9.12 6.39
C ASN A 126 12.06 10.19 6.24
N GLN A 127 11.00 9.91 5.49
CA GLN A 127 9.81 10.75 5.35
C GLN A 127 8.57 9.87 5.23
N SER A 128 7.38 10.46 5.37
CA SER A 128 6.12 9.74 5.21
C SER A 128 6.05 8.98 3.88
N ARG A 129 5.50 7.76 3.92
CA ARG A 129 5.34 6.89 2.75
C ARG A 129 3.96 6.24 2.77
N THR A 130 3.49 5.87 1.59
CA THR A 130 2.21 5.17 1.39
C THR A 130 2.46 3.80 0.80
N ILE A 131 1.88 2.77 1.40
CA ILE A 131 1.80 1.44 0.78
C ILE A 131 0.67 1.42 -0.24
N ALA A 132 -0.57 1.59 0.21
CA ALA A 132 -1.74 1.64 -0.67
C ALA A 132 -2.95 2.22 0.07
N GLY A 133 -3.98 2.58 -0.68
CA GLY A 133 -5.27 2.99 -0.12
C GLY A 133 -6.11 3.83 -1.07
N MET A 134 -7.31 4.17 -0.60
CA MET A 134 -8.20 5.17 -1.19
C MET A 134 -8.11 6.44 -0.36
N TRP A 135 -7.18 7.35 -0.73
CA TRP A 135 -6.85 8.47 0.14
C TRP A 135 -6.49 9.73 -0.62
N SER A 136 -7.28 10.78 -0.45
CA SER A 136 -7.02 12.13 -0.95
C SER A 136 -7.17 13.15 0.15
N GLU A 137 -6.12 13.96 0.39
CA GLU A 137 -6.10 14.97 1.46
C GLU A 137 -6.98 16.20 1.18
N GLY A 138 -7.45 16.39 -0.05
CA GLY A 138 -8.23 17.56 -0.42
C GLY A 138 -7.39 18.84 -0.52
N LYS A 139 -7.95 20.00 -0.12
CA LYS A 139 -7.30 21.30 -0.29
C LYS A 139 -6.38 21.72 0.88
N GLY A 140 -6.53 21.14 2.06
CA GLY A 140 -5.72 21.56 3.19
C GLY A 140 -5.88 20.73 4.46
N ARG A 141 -5.12 21.16 5.49
CA ARG A 141 -5.07 20.48 6.79
C ARG A 141 -6.35 20.65 7.63
N ASP A 142 -7.03 21.77 7.45
CA ASP A 142 -8.19 22.17 8.28
C ASP A 142 -9.49 22.16 7.45
N ASP A 143 -9.52 21.40 6.37
CA ASP A 143 -10.49 21.44 5.30
C ASP A 143 -11.20 20.10 5.13
N ASP A 144 -12.51 20.14 4.96
CA ASP A 144 -13.38 18.97 4.78
C ASP A 144 -13.44 18.47 3.31
N THR A 145 -12.65 19.04 2.40
CA THR A 145 -12.67 18.67 0.97
C THR A 145 -11.91 17.39 0.66
N GLY A 146 -11.41 16.68 1.66
CA GLY A 146 -10.76 15.39 1.48
C GLY A 146 -11.72 14.29 1.03
N SER A 147 -11.15 13.26 0.41
CA SER A 147 -11.84 12.03 0.05
C SER A 147 -11.04 10.85 0.59
N ARG A 148 -10.91 10.84 1.91
CA ARG A 148 -10.15 9.84 2.66
C ARG A 148 -11.07 8.70 3.05
N GLN A 149 -10.66 7.47 2.82
CA GLN A 149 -11.40 6.28 3.22
C GLN A 149 -10.54 5.39 4.13
N TYR A 150 -9.62 4.66 3.54
CA TYR A 150 -8.68 3.81 4.25
C TYR A 150 -7.31 3.83 3.57
N ALA A 151 -6.24 3.77 4.34
CA ALA A 151 -4.88 3.76 3.81
C ALA A 151 -3.90 3.09 4.77
N LEU A 152 -2.92 2.41 4.20
CA LEU A 152 -1.77 1.87 4.91
C LEU A 152 -0.58 2.80 4.70
N LEU A 153 -0.31 3.62 5.70
CA LEU A 153 0.73 4.66 5.70
C LEU A 153 1.89 4.28 6.62
N MET A 154 3.04 4.92 6.41
CA MET A 154 4.23 4.72 7.23
C MET A 154 4.88 6.06 7.56
N ASN A 155 5.57 6.10 8.71
CA ASN A 155 6.40 7.22 9.16
C ASN A 155 5.65 8.56 9.20
N MET A 156 4.65 8.64 10.04
CA MET A 156 3.86 9.87 10.30
C MET A 156 4.33 10.52 11.61
N PRO A 157 5.49 11.21 11.65
CA PRO A 157 6.11 11.65 12.91
C PRO A 157 5.29 12.71 13.64
N THR A 158 4.36 13.37 12.96
CA THR A 158 3.44 14.34 13.56
C THR A 158 2.58 13.70 14.66
N TYR A 159 2.41 12.40 14.60
CA TYR A 159 1.50 11.64 15.45
C TYR A 159 2.23 10.70 16.44
N GLY A 160 3.45 11.01 16.80
CA GLY A 160 4.07 10.40 17.97
C GLY A 160 5.07 9.28 17.68
N GLY A 161 5.40 8.98 16.44
CA GLY A 161 6.42 7.97 16.15
C GLY A 161 7.11 8.17 14.82
N SER A 162 8.36 7.73 14.73
CA SER A 162 9.10 7.70 13.47
C SER A 162 9.20 6.28 12.94
N LYS A 163 9.13 6.13 11.62
CA LYS A 163 9.27 4.85 10.90
C LYS A 163 8.26 3.76 11.29
N GLN A 164 7.17 4.12 11.93
CA GLN A 164 6.11 3.21 12.32
C GLN A 164 5.16 2.92 11.16
N LEU A 165 4.46 1.79 11.21
CA LEU A 165 3.27 1.54 10.41
C LEU A 165 2.10 2.30 11.02
N VAL A 166 1.36 3.04 10.19
CA VAL A 166 0.33 3.98 10.66
C VAL A 166 -0.90 3.90 9.74
N PRO A 167 -1.68 2.81 9.82
CA PRO A 167 -2.93 2.72 9.05
C PRO A 167 -3.93 3.77 9.52
N HIS A 168 -4.65 4.34 8.57
CA HIS A 168 -5.68 5.34 8.79
C HIS A 168 -7.03 4.88 8.26
N ILE A 169 -8.07 5.27 8.97
CA ILE A 169 -9.47 5.16 8.54
C ILE A 169 -10.09 6.55 8.67
N SER A 170 -10.97 6.93 7.75
CA SER A 170 -11.76 8.14 7.87
C SER A 170 -13.23 7.84 7.69
N SER A 171 -14.07 8.33 8.58
CA SER A 171 -15.54 8.28 8.44
C SER A 171 -16.11 9.53 7.77
N GLU A 172 -15.39 10.64 7.84
CA GLU A 172 -15.83 11.94 7.33
C GLU A 172 -15.28 12.26 5.93
N GLY A 173 -14.22 11.60 5.51
CA GLY A 173 -13.49 11.92 4.28
C GLY A 173 -12.60 13.15 4.41
N GLY A 174 -12.98 14.10 5.24
CA GLY A 174 -12.25 15.30 5.59
C GLY A 174 -11.40 15.16 6.85
N VAL A 175 -11.39 16.22 7.66
CA VAL A 175 -10.71 16.25 8.96
C VAL A 175 -11.48 15.44 10.00
N THR A 176 -10.76 14.84 10.93
CA THR A 176 -11.39 14.19 12.10
C THR A 176 -12.08 15.23 12.98
N ARG A 177 -13.32 14.96 13.38
CA ARG A 177 -14.09 15.85 14.27
C ARG A 177 -14.04 15.39 15.71
N ARG A 178 -13.97 16.37 16.64
CA ARG A 178 -14.08 16.14 18.08
C ARG A 178 -15.54 15.97 18.49
N ALA A 179 -15.76 15.52 19.71
CA ALA A 179 -17.09 15.38 20.27
C ALA A 179 -17.89 16.70 20.34
N ASP A 180 -17.22 17.85 20.46
CA ASP A 180 -17.80 19.18 20.44
C ASP A 180 -18.03 19.74 19.02
N GLY A 181 -17.72 18.94 17.98
CA GLY A 181 -17.86 19.33 16.57
C GLY A 181 -16.67 20.11 16.00
N SER A 182 -15.70 20.54 16.82
CA SER A 182 -14.48 21.19 16.33
C SER A 182 -13.60 20.22 15.54
N ALA A 183 -12.81 20.76 14.62
CA ALA A 183 -11.96 19.95 13.77
C ALA A 183 -10.56 19.72 14.37
N PHE A 184 -10.03 18.52 14.17
CA PHE A 184 -8.59 18.28 14.23
C PHE A 184 -7.93 18.79 12.95
N PRO A 185 -6.65 19.17 12.99
CA PRO A 185 -5.88 19.25 11.78
C PRO A 185 -5.71 17.84 11.21
N TRP A 186 -6.03 17.64 9.94
CA TRP A 186 -5.95 16.36 9.24
C TRP A 186 -6.95 15.29 9.71
N CYS A 187 -6.88 14.12 9.13
CA CYS A 187 -7.48 12.92 9.68
C CYS A 187 -6.56 12.37 10.78
N SER A 188 -7.11 12.21 11.96
CA SER A 188 -6.38 11.79 13.16
C SER A 188 -6.80 10.40 13.66
N ASP A 189 -7.59 9.66 12.88
CA ASP A 189 -8.03 8.31 13.21
C ASP A 189 -7.05 7.29 12.61
N TYR A 190 -6.15 6.78 13.44
CA TYR A 190 -5.10 5.85 13.02
C TYR A 190 -4.64 4.97 14.18
N ALA A 191 -4.14 3.78 13.85
CA ALA A 191 -3.28 3.02 14.75
C ALA A 191 -1.80 3.30 14.45
N ALA A 192 -0.91 3.05 15.40
CA ALA A 192 0.53 3.12 15.17
C ALA A 192 1.23 1.96 15.86
N THR A 193 2.09 1.26 15.15
CA THR A 193 2.86 0.15 15.70
C THR A 193 3.86 0.63 16.76
N LYS A 194 4.22 -0.24 17.69
CA LYS A 194 5.29 0.01 18.66
C LYS A 194 6.65 -0.06 17.98
N GLN A 195 6.86 -1.09 17.18
CA GLN A 195 8.08 -1.27 16.42
C GLN A 195 8.10 -0.43 15.16
N GLN A 196 9.31 -0.14 14.69
CA GLN A 196 9.53 0.50 13.40
C GLN A 196 9.41 -0.54 12.27
N VAL A 197 8.94 -0.09 11.11
CA VAL A 197 8.95 -0.90 9.89
C VAL A 197 10.41 -1.22 9.53
N PRO A 198 10.77 -2.49 9.31
CA PRO A 198 12.11 -2.85 8.86
C PRO A 198 12.45 -2.21 7.51
N GLU A 199 13.63 -1.60 7.42
CA GLU A 199 14.15 -1.06 6.16
C GLU A 199 15.09 -2.06 5.48
N GLU A 200 15.12 -2.04 4.15
CA GLU A 200 16.00 -2.86 3.29
C GLU A 200 15.88 -4.38 3.51
N THR A 201 14.81 -4.81 4.14
CA THR A 201 14.48 -6.20 4.44
C THR A 201 13.03 -6.47 4.05
N TRP A 202 12.77 -7.63 3.47
CA TRP A 202 11.40 -8.05 3.21
C TRP A 202 10.64 -8.23 4.53
N CYS A 203 9.47 -7.64 4.60
CA CYS A 203 8.57 -7.77 5.72
C CYS A 203 7.11 -7.81 5.25
N THR A 204 6.22 -8.27 6.11
CA THR A 204 4.79 -8.15 5.91
C THR A 204 4.24 -7.02 6.75
N LEU A 205 3.40 -6.19 6.15
CA LEU A 205 2.70 -5.09 6.80
C LEU A 205 1.21 -5.29 6.59
N ALA A 206 0.43 -5.18 7.65
CA ALA A 206 -1.01 -5.31 7.54
C ALA A 206 -1.75 -4.39 8.49
N PHE A 207 -3.02 -4.15 8.19
CA PHE A 207 -3.96 -3.60 9.14
C PHE A 207 -5.33 -4.26 8.99
N THR A 208 -6.11 -4.19 10.05
CA THR A 208 -7.53 -4.56 10.07
C THR A 208 -8.35 -3.45 10.69
N TYR A 209 -9.58 -3.29 10.22
CA TYR A 209 -10.60 -2.44 10.82
C TYR A 209 -11.93 -3.19 10.89
N ASP A 210 -12.48 -3.35 12.08
CA ASP A 210 -13.67 -4.16 12.35
C ASP A 210 -14.94 -3.32 12.58
N GLY A 211 -14.90 -2.02 12.28
CA GLY A 211 -15.95 -1.06 12.58
C GLY A 211 -15.75 -0.34 13.92
N GLN A 212 -14.86 -0.84 14.78
CA GLN A 212 -14.52 -0.26 16.08
C GLN A 212 -13.03 0.01 16.23
N TYR A 213 -12.19 -0.96 15.93
CA TYR A 213 -10.75 -0.90 16.17
C TYR A 213 -9.95 -0.97 14.87
N ILE A 214 -8.98 -0.06 14.77
CA ILE A 214 -7.91 -0.12 13.79
C ILE A 214 -6.74 -0.84 14.45
N ARG A 215 -6.25 -1.94 13.84
CA ARG A 215 -5.12 -2.73 14.32
C ARG A 215 -4.03 -2.78 13.25
N ALA A 216 -2.79 -2.61 13.65
CA ALA A 216 -1.62 -2.62 12.78
C ALA A 216 -0.69 -3.78 13.11
N TYR A 217 -0.16 -4.45 12.09
CA TYR A 217 0.65 -5.66 12.23
C TYR A 217 1.95 -5.53 11.44
N ILE A 218 3.04 -5.97 12.05
CA ILE A 218 4.33 -6.17 11.39
C ILE A 218 4.70 -7.65 11.52
N ASN A 219 5.05 -8.26 10.40
CA ASN A 219 5.45 -9.67 10.32
C ASN A 219 4.46 -10.63 11.01
N GLY A 220 3.17 -10.39 10.74
CA GLY A 220 2.08 -11.24 11.22
C GLY A 220 1.71 -11.04 12.71
N THR A 221 2.35 -10.11 13.40
CA THR A 221 2.13 -9.87 14.84
C THR A 221 1.46 -8.52 15.07
N LEU A 222 0.40 -8.50 15.88
CA LEU A 222 -0.20 -7.27 16.39
C LEU A 222 0.81 -6.57 17.31
N GLU A 223 1.13 -5.33 16.96
CA GLU A 223 2.09 -4.51 17.70
C GLU A 223 1.36 -3.63 18.72
N GLU A 224 0.94 -4.21 19.85
CA GLU A 224 0.24 -3.47 20.90
C GLU A 224 1.03 -2.25 21.37
N ARG A 225 0.37 -1.10 21.42
CA ARG A 225 0.97 0.15 21.85
C ARG A 225 -0.04 1.02 22.57
N GLU A 226 0.27 1.32 23.81
CA GLU A 226 -0.48 2.30 24.59
C GLU A 226 -0.18 3.73 24.14
N LEU A 227 -1.15 4.62 24.32
CA LEU A 227 -0.94 6.05 24.15
C LEU A 227 0.01 6.56 25.24
N ASP A 228 1.12 7.19 24.83
CA ASP A 228 2.03 7.90 25.73
C ASP A 228 1.79 9.41 25.60
N PRO A 229 1.06 10.06 26.55
CA PRO A 229 0.74 11.50 26.44
C PRO A 229 1.97 12.40 26.35
N LYS A 230 3.13 11.96 26.82
CA LYS A 230 4.38 12.72 26.76
C LYS A 230 5.04 12.67 25.38
N LYS A 231 4.91 11.54 24.68
CA LYS A 231 5.50 11.32 23.36
C LYS A 231 4.53 11.59 22.24
N ASP A 232 3.27 11.21 22.43
CA ASP A 232 2.24 11.24 21.40
C ASP A 232 1.60 12.64 21.23
N ARG A 233 2.08 13.64 21.94
CA ARG A 233 1.75 15.08 21.82
C ARG A 233 0.26 15.40 21.68
N ARG A 234 -0.59 14.64 22.36
CA ARG A 234 -2.04 14.79 22.24
C ARG A 234 -2.66 14.97 23.60
N ASP A 235 -2.88 16.22 23.94
CA ASP A 235 -3.59 16.67 25.15
C ASP A 235 -5.11 16.59 24.96
N ASP A 236 -5.55 15.96 23.88
CA ASP A 236 -6.92 16.05 23.43
C ASP A 236 -7.76 14.90 24.00
N ARG A 237 -8.85 15.26 24.64
CA ARG A 237 -9.85 14.32 25.20
C ARG A 237 -10.37 13.32 24.18
N TYR A 238 -10.29 13.64 22.88
CA TYR A 238 -10.69 12.72 21.82
C TYR A 238 -9.90 11.40 21.86
N PHE A 239 -8.61 11.46 22.18
CA PHE A 239 -7.74 10.28 22.26
C PHE A 239 -7.73 9.60 23.63
N THR A 240 -8.28 10.23 24.67
CA THR A 240 -8.41 9.69 26.02
C THR A 240 -9.80 9.19 26.34
N GLN A 241 -10.75 9.20 25.38
CA GLN A 241 -12.09 8.65 25.60
C GLN A 241 -12.07 7.12 25.67
N GLU A 242 -12.85 6.58 26.59
CA GLU A 242 -13.10 5.14 26.68
C GLU A 242 -13.73 4.59 25.39
N GLY A 243 -13.28 3.42 24.98
CA GLY A 243 -13.95 2.61 23.96
C GLY A 243 -15.23 1.95 24.53
N PRO A 244 -16.00 1.25 23.67
CA PRO A 244 -17.22 0.55 24.09
C PRO A 244 -16.95 -0.56 25.12
N ASP A 245 -15.72 -1.04 25.21
CA ASP A 245 -15.25 -2.06 26.15
C ASP A 245 -14.80 -1.49 27.50
N GLY A 246 -14.99 -0.19 27.73
CA GLY A 246 -14.59 0.51 28.95
C GLY A 246 -13.08 0.72 29.09
N LYS A 247 -12.30 0.51 28.03
CA LYS A 247 -10.85 0.76 28.02
C LYS A 247 -10.53 2.09 27.38
N ASP A 248 -9.46 2.71 27.86
CA ASP A 248 -8.87 3.87 27.21
C ASP A 248 -8.43 3.53 25.79
N ARG A 249 -8.50 4.51 24.90
CA ARG A 249 -8.00 4.36 23.53
C ARG A 249 -6.49 4.23 23.56
N GLY A 250 -6.03 3.07 23.10
CA GLY A 250 -4.63 2.84 22.78
C GLY A 250 -4.24 3.39 21.42
N MET A 251 -2.95 3.28 21.09
CA MET A 251 -2.45 3.62 19.75
C MET A 251 -2.52 2.43 18.80
N ASN A 252 -2.43 1.21 19.30
CA ASN A 252 -2.60 -0.02 18.55
C ASN A 252 -3.02 -1.16 19.49
N PRO A 253 -4.27 -1.58 19.47
CA PRO A 253 -5.38 -1.11 18.62
C PRO A 253 -5.85 0.32 18.96
N TYR A 254 -6.34 1.03 17.96
CA TYR A 254 -6.95 2.35 18.13
C TYR A 254 -8.46 2.26 17.92
N TYR A 255 -9.24 2.80 18.85
CA TYR A 255 -10.69 2.85 18.74
C TYR A 255 -11.13 3.99 17.80
N HIS A 256 -11.83 3.65 16.73
CA HIS A 256 -12.40 4.59 15.77
C HIS A 256 -13.93 4.64 15.85
N GLY A 257 -14.59 3.51 15.62
CA GLY A 257 -16.02 3.28 15.89
C GLY A 257 -17.02 4.06 15.03
N ARG A 258 -16.62 4.52 13.80
CA ARG A 258 -17.45 5.43 13.01
C ARG A 258 -17.68 5.05 11.54
N GLY A 259 -17.30 3.85 11.14
CA GLY A 259 -17.39 3.40 9.75
C GLY A 259 -16.32 4.00 8.83
N ILE A 260 -16.52 3.86 7.52
CA ILE A 260 -15.62 4.33 6.47
C ILE A 260 -16.37 5.29 5.55
N PHE A 261 -15.78 6.42 5.24
CA PHE A 261 -16.37 7.47 4.40
C PHE A 261 -16.90 6.93 3.06
N ALA A 262 -18.14 7.27 2.75
CA ALA A 262 -18.77 7.02 1.47
C ALA A 262 -18.82 8.31 0.66
N TYR A 263 -18.14 8.34 -0.49
CA TYR A 263 -18.18 9.48 -1.38
C TYR A 263 -19.59 9.66 -1.97
N ASP A 264 -20.13 10.85 -1.80
CA ASP A 264 -21.42 11.26 -2.39
C ASP A 264 -21.19 12.49 -3.28
N PRO A 265 -21.29 12.35 -4.60
CA PRO A 265 -21.06 13.47 -5.52
C PRO A 265 -22.00 14.65 -5.31
N ALA A 266 -23.21 14.43 -4.77
CA ALA A 266 -24.14 15.51 -4.46
C ALA A 266 -23.69 16.37 -3.26
N LYS A 267 -22.94 15.79 -2.33
CA LYS A 267 -22.45 16.46 -1.14
C LYS A 267 -20.98 16.88 -1.24
N HIS A 268 -20.21 16.17 -2.05
CA HIS A 268 -18.74 16.27 -2.08
C HIS A 268 -18.19 16.65 -3.46
N ALA A 269 -19.02 17.23 -4.34
CA ALA A 269 -18.65 17.58 -5.73
C ALA A 269 -17.39 18.46 -5.82
N GLU A 270 -17.11 19.26 -4.79
CA GLU A 270 -15.94 20.15 -4.72
C GLU A 270 -14.70 19.48 -4.09
N SER A 271 -14.84 18.26 -3.56
CA SER A 271 -13.79 17.63 -2.75
C SER A 271 -12.54 17.29 -3.55
N LYS A 272 -12.66 17.02 -4.83
CA LYS A 272 -11.55 16.94 -5.79
C LYS A 272 -12.06 16.84 -7.24
N PRO A 273 -11.22 17.17 -8.23
CA PRO A 273 -11.52 16.83 -9.63
C PRO A 273 -11.70 15.32 -9.79
N GLY A 274 -12.82 14.89 -10.33
CA GLY A 274 -13.09 13.48 -10.63
C GLY A 274 -13.81 12.66 -9.56
N GLY A 275 -14.16 13.24 -8.39
CA GLY A 275 -15.00 12.56 -7.40
C GLY A 275 -14.27 11.84 -6.28
N GLY A 276 -14.60 10.60 -5.95
CA GLY A 276 -13.98 9.80 -4.90
C GLY A 276 -12.48 9.53 -5.12
N SER A 277 -11.76 9.10 -4.10
CA SER A 277 -10.32 8.84 -4.23
C SER A 277 -10.07 7.62 -5.11
N ASP A 278 -9.11 7.72 -6.02
CA ASP A 278 -8.58 6.55 -6.70
C ASP A 278 -7.95 5.59 -5.67
N PHE A 279 -7.90 4.31 -6.00
CA PHE A 279 -7.04 3.39 -5.27
C PHE A 279 -5.60 3.52 -5.81
N THR A 280 -4.66 3.82 -4.93
CA THR A 280 -3.25 4.01 -5.31
C THR A 280 -2.34 3.05 -4.56
N VAL A 281 -1.22 2.67 -5.19
CA VAL A 281 -0.15 1.86 -4.58
C VAL A 281 1.17 2.61 -4.71
N GLY A 282 1.85 2.81 -3.59
CA GLY A 282 3.14 3.49 -3.54
C GLY A 282 3.08 5.00 -3.40
N ALA A 283 1.90 5.62 -3.46
CA ALA A 283 1.71 7.06 -3.23
C ALA A 283 0.27 7.37 -2.81
N ARG A 284 -0.01 8.60 -2.38
CA ARG A 284 -1.36 9.12 -2.13
C ARG A 284 -1.51 10.54 -2.63
N TYR A 285 -2.74 10.99 -2.82
CA TYR A 285 -3.05 12.38 -3.10
C TYR A 285 -2.89 13.22 -1.83
N ALA A 286 -1.90 14.12 -1.85
CA ALA A 286 -1.71 15.11 -0.80
C ALA A 286 -2.49 16.40 -1.11
N VAL A 287 -2.33 17.39 -0.26
CA VAL A 287 -2.96 18.71 -0.41
C VAL A 287 -2.77 19.27 -1.82
N GLY A 288 -3.86 19.73 -2.42
CA GLY A 288 -3.88 20.29 -3.78
C GLY A 288 -3.86 19.23 -4.89
N SER A 289 -4.22 18.00 -4.58
CA SER A 289 -4.30 16.87 -5.55
C SER A 289 -2.95 16.49 -6.19
N PHE A 290 -1.84 16.85 -5.56
CA PHE A 290 -0.53 16.37 -5.97
C PHE A 290 -0.19 15.06 -5.28
N LEU A 291 0.33 14.11 -6.03
CA LEU A 291 0.83 12.87 -5.48
C LEU A 291 2.12 13.13 -4.70
N ARG A 292 2.09 12.70 -3.45
CA ARG A 292 3.24 12.82 -2.54
C ARG A 292 3.49 11.50 -1.82
N GLU A 293 4.57 11.47 -1.10
CA GLU A 293 4.96 10.36 -0.23
C GLU A 293 5.16 9.06 -1.01
N ALA A 294 5.66 9.22 -2.26
CA ALA A 294 5.98 8.10 -3.10
C ALA A 294 7.00 7.18 -2.43
N THR A 295 6.65 5.91 -2.36
CA THR A 295 7.47 4.87 -1.73
C THR A 295 8.62 4.49 -2.66
N LYS A 296 9.81 4.32 -2.10
CA LYS A 296 10.93 3.67 -2.74
C LYS A 296 11.10 2.29 -2.14
N GLY A 297 11.10 1.25 -2.98
CA GLY A 297 11.20 -0.13 -2.50
C GLY A 297 10.55 -1.12 -3.43
N LYS A 298 10.49 -2.36 -2.98
CA LYS A 298 9.87 -3.47 -3.72
C LYS A 298 8.56 -3.89 -3.08
N PHE A 299 7.60 -4.27 -3.92
CA PHE A 299 6.30 -4.82 -3.54
C PHE A 299 6.17 -6.22 -4.12
N GLY A 300 6.13 -7.22 -3.26
CA GLY A 300 6.02 -8.64 -3.66
C GLY A 300 4.61 -9.20 -3.57
N GLY A 301 3.68 -8.45 -2.98
CA GLY A 301 2.26 -8.80 -2.91
C GLY A 301 1.44 -7.73 -2.19
N LEU A 302 0.18 -7.56 -2.61
CA LEU A 302 -0.78 -6.68 -1.97
C LEU A 302 -2.17 -7.31 -2.05
N ALA A 303 -2.82 -7.51 -0.92
CA ALA A 303 -4.18 -8.04 -0.84
C ALA A 303 -5.09 -7.10 -0.04
N VAL A 304 -6.35 -6.96 -0.48
CA VAL A 304 -7.40 -6.19 0.19
C VAL A 304 -8.60 -7.09 0.44
N PHE A 305 -9.17 -7.00 1.64
CA PHE A 305 -10.32 -7.79 2.10
C PHE A 305 -11.43 -6.86 2.58
N ASP A 306 -12.70 -7.23 2.33
CA ASP A 306 -13.90 -6.48 2.73
C ASP A 306 -14.42 -6.83 4.13
N ARG A 307 -13.54 -7.34 4.97
CA ARG A 307 -13.78 -7.64 6.39
C ARG A 307 -12.52 -7.46 7.22
N ALA A 308 -12.68 -7.40 8.53
CA ALA A 308 -11.57 -7.54 9.46
C ALA A 308 -11.08 -9.00 9.49
N LEU A 309 -9.80 -9.20 9.23
CA LEU A 309 -9.14 -10.49 9.44
C LEU A 309 -8.79 -10.65 10.92
N SER A 310 -8.80 -11.89 11.43
CA SER A 310 -8.32 -12.20 12.78
C SER A 310 -6.78 -12.17 12.85
N ASP A 311 -6.25 -12.12 14.08
CA ASP A 311 -4.80 -12.18 14.32
C ASP A 311 -4.20 -13.47 13.75
N GLU A 312 -4.92 -14.60 13.85
CA GLU A 312 -4.50 -15.88 13.30
C GLU A 312 -4.49 -15.89 11.77
N GLU A 313 -5.47 -15.22 11.14
CA GLU A 313 -5.50 -15.07 9.69
C GLU A 313 -4.35 -14.20 9.19
N ILE A 314 -4.06 -13.08 9.85
CA ILE A 314 -2.90 -12.24 9.54
C ILE A 314 -1.59 -13.01 9.73
N ALA A 315 -1.45 -13.78 10.81
CA ALA A 315 -0.27 -14.63 11.04
C ALA A 315 -0.14 -15.73 9.98
N LYS A 316 -1.26 -16.29 9.49
CA LYS A 316 -1.27 -17.28 8.40
C LYS A 316 -0.85 -16.66 7.08
N LEU A 317 -1.32 -15.46 6.75
CA LEU A 317 -0.90 -14.71 5.56
C LEU A 317 0.60 -14.38 5.61
N HIS A 318 1.11 -13.97 6.77
CA HIS A 318 2.54 -13.75 6.96
C HIS A 318 3.36 -15.01 6.68
N LYS A 319 2.98 -16.13 7.29
CA LYS A 319 3.65 -17.42 7.05
C LYS A 319 3.63 -17.83 5.58
N SER A 320 2.52 -17.57 4.88
CA SER A 320 2.39 -17.90 3.46
C SER A 320 3.34 -17.12 2.56
N ALA A 321 3.78 -15.94 2.99
CA ALA A 321 4.75 -15.14 2.23
C ALA A 321 6.18 -15.68 2.32
N ASN A 322 6.50 -16.50 3.34
CA ASN A 322 7.82 -17.11 3.57
C ASN A 322 8.98 -16.11 3.38
N ILE A 323 8.85 -14.96 4.05
CA ILE A 323 9.81 -13.84 3.90
C ILE A 323 11.21 -14.20 4.36
N ASP A 324 11.38 -15.18 5.25
CA ASP A 324 12.69 -15.63 5.72
C ASP A 324 13.50 -16.24 4.58
N ALA A 325 12.87 -17.11 3.77
CA ALA A 325 13.51 -17.67 2.58
C ALA A 325 13.82 -16.56 1.55
N LEU A 326 12.91 -15.60 1.37
CA LEU A 326 13.11 -14.45 0.48
C LEU A 326 14.27 -13.57 0.94
N ASN A 327 14.40 -13.29 2.23
CA ASN A 327 15.51 -12.52 2.81
C ASN A 327 16.85 -13.27 2.73
N ALA A 328 16.85 -14.61 2.83
CA ALA A 328 18.05 -15.40 2.67
C ALA A 328 18.60 -15.38 1.25
N SER A 329 17.72 -15.32 0.23
CA SER A 329 18.09 -15.27 -1.19
C SER A 329 18.58 -13.90 -1.67
N THR A 330 18.39 -12.85 -0.87
CA THR A 330 18.77 -11.46 -1.23
C THR A 330 20.07 -11.00 -0.58
N LYS A 331 20.73 -11.85 0.20
CA LYS A 331 22.08 -11.63 0.75
C LYS A 331 23.16 -12.14 -0.20
#